data_73bc18cf86529ee79841422940d02625
#
_entry.id   73bc18cf86529ee79841422940d02625
#
_cell.length_a   1.000
_cell.length_b   1.000
_cell.length_c   1.000
_cell.angle_alpha   90.00
_cell.angle_beta   90.00
_cell.angle_gamma   90.00
#
_symmetry.space_group_name_H-M   'P 1'
#
loop_
_entity.id
_entity.type
_entity.pdbx_description
1 polymer ?
#
loop_
_entity_poly.entity_id
_entity_poly.type
_entity_poly.pdbx_seq_one_letter_code
_entity_poly.pdbx_strand_id
1 'polypeptide(L)'
;LITLAETENRSNLKKIYSFIYGILDMMAVTFILLPLYGNLVDGYIYSVNLLSFTDTTPIYLAIYWIVFIVLIALGIAKLMGVCFEKESWSNIITKCSLVLSTLFICFFAAARQPYVTALMFLLFVAKIFVWIKQTQTK
;
A
#
# COMPACT_ATOMS: atom_id res chain seq x y z
N LEU A 1 -28.86 -12.70 21.44
CA LEU A 1 -28.09 -13.91 21.20
C LEU A 1 -27.51 -13.92 19.79
N ILE A 2 -26.20 -14.01 19.71
CA ILE A 2 -25.52 -14.14 18.42
C ILE A 2 -25.54 -15.62 18.01
N THR A 3 -26.12 -15.90 16.86
CA THR A 3 -26.15 -17.27 16.32
C THR A 3 -24.78 -17.66 15.76
N LEU A 4 -24.54 -18.97 15.58
CA LEU A 4 -23.34 -19.46 14.94
C LEU A 4 -23.18 -18.89 13.53
N ALA A 5 -24.28 -18.78 12.78
CA ALA A 5 -24.24 -18.22 11.43
C ALA A 5 -23.79 -16.74 11.43
N GLU A 6 -24.27 -15.96 12.41
CA GLU A 6 -23.84 -14.56 12.53
C GLU A 6 -22.36 -14.45 12.91
N THR A 7 -21.90 -15.31 13.82
CA THR A 7 -20.50 -15.36 14.22
C THR A 7 -19.59 -15.71 13.04
N GLU A 8 -19.98 -16.73 12.27
CA GLU A 8 -19.22 -17.11 11.05
C GLU A 8 -19.21 -15.99 10.02
N ASN A 9 -20.34 -15.31 9.82
CA ASN A 9 -20.44 -14.21 8.88
C ASN A 9 -19.52 -13.06 9.26
N ARG A 10 -19.46 -12.70 10.54
CA ARG A 10 -18.55 -11.66 11.04
C ARG A 10 -17.09 -12.04 10.82
N SER A 11 -16.74 -13.29 11.13
CA SER A 11 -15.39 -13.81 10.94
C SER A 11 -15.00 -13.77 9.45
N ASN A 12 -15.90 -14.17 8.57
CA ASN A 12 -15.68 -14.14 7.12
C ASN A 12 -15.51 -12.71 6.61
N LEU A 13 -16.31 -11.76 7.10
CA LEU A 13 -16.19 -10.36 6.73
C LEU A 13 -14.83 -9.78 7.14
N LYS A 14 -14.36 -10.10 8.34
CA LYS A 14 -13.03 -9.66 8.78
C LYS A 14 -11.93 -10.21 7.88
N LYS A 15 -12.02 -11.47 7.49
CA LYS A 15 -11.06 -12.09 6.57
C LYS A 15 -11.09 -11.41 5.21
N ILE A 16 -12.28 -11.11 4.69
CA ILE A 16 -12.44 -10.42 3.41
C ILE A 16 -11.80 -9.03 3.49
N TYR A 17 -12.06 -8.26 4.53
CA TYR A 17 -11.46 -6.93 4.70
C TYR A 17 -9.93 -7.00 4.82
N SER A 18 -9.42 -7.96 5.57
CA SER A 18 -7.97 -8.17 5.68
C SER A 18 -7.35 -8.54 4.34
N PHE A 19 -8.03 -9.38 3.56
CA PHE A 19 -7.59 -9.77 2.23
C PHE A 19 -7.55 -8.57 1.29
N ILE A 20 -8.60 -7.73 1.30
CA ILE A 20 -8.66 -6.51 0.49
C ILE A 20 -7.53 -5.56 0.88
N TYR A 21 -7.25 -5.42 2.16
CA TYR A 21 -6.16 -4.57 2.65
C TYR A 21 -4.79 -5.05 2.11
N GLY A 22 -4.56 -6.35 2.14
CA GLY A 22 -3.33 -6.93 1.60
C GLY A 22 -3.19 -6.70 0.09
N ILE A 23 -4.29 -6.81 -0.65
CA ILE A 23 -4.30 -6.52 -2.09
C ILE A 23 -3.98 -5.05 -2.34
N LEU A 24 -4.53 -4.14 -1.53
CA LEU A 24 -4.23 -2.71 -1.66
C LEU A 24 -2.74 -2.43 -1.46
N ASP A 25 -2.10 -3.10 -0.48
CA ASP A 25 -0.66 -2.98 -0.31
C ASP A 25 0.10 -3.51 -1.51
N MET A 26 -0.34 -4.62 -2.10
CA MET A 26 0.30 -5.19 -3.28
C MET A 26 0.14 -4.32 -4.53
N MET A 27 -0.84 -3.42 -4.56
CA MET A 27 -1.00 -2.47 -5.67
C MET A 27 0.20 -1.53 -5.82
N ALA A 28 1.12 -1.51 -4.85
CA ALA A 28 2.38 -0.79 -4.98
C ALA A 28 3.20 -1.24 -6.20
N VAL A 29 3.03 -2.49 -6.64
CA VAL A 29 3.64 -2.97 -7.90
C VAL A 29 3.21 -2.10 -9.07
N THR A 30 1.95 -1.68 -9.10
CA THR A 30 1.42 -0.81 -10.14
C THR A 30 2.19 0.50 -10.21
N PHE A 31 2.59 1.04 -9.06
CA PHE A 31 3.35 2.30 -9.01
C PHE A 31 4.76 2.18 -9.61
N ILE A 32 5.30 0.98 -9.67
CA ILE A 32 6.57 0.73 -10.33
C ILE A 32 6.39 0.68 -11.85
N LEU A 33 5.29 0.08 -12.31
CA LEU A 33 5.04 -0.17 -13.73
C LEU A 33 4.39 1.00 -14.47
N LEU A 34 3.59 1.82 -13.75
CA LEU A 34 2.91 2.95 -14.37
C LEU A 34 3.87 4.10 -14.66
N PRO A 35 3.63 4.88 -15.73
CA PRO A 35 4.47 6.03 -16.08
C PRO A 35 4.16 7.24 -15.20
N LEU A 36 4.50 7.17 -13.92
CA LEU A 36 4.20 8.19 -12.92
C LEU A 36 5.35 9.17 -12.70
N TYR A 37 6.51 8.91 -13.27
CA TYR A 37 7.73 9.69 -13.06
C TYR A 37 8.06 10.48 -14.33
N GLY A 38 8.63 11.65 -14.16
CA GLY A 38 8.98 12.50 -15.29
C GLY A 38 10.48 12.56 -15.53
N ASN A 39 10.92 12.21 -16.74
CA ASN A 39 12.29 12.43 -17.20
C ASN A 39 12.33 13.64 -18.13
N LEU A 40 13.27 14.56 -17.88
CA LEU A 40 13.49 15.70 -18.74
C LEU A 40 14.46 15.32 -19.87
N VAL A 41 13.96 15.35 -21.11
CA VAL A 41 14.75 15.03 -22.31
C VAL A 41 14.50 16.11 -23.35
N ASP A 42 15.56 16.79 -23.81
CA ASP A 42 15.52 17.84 -24.85
C ASP A 42 14.48 18.93 -24.58
N GLY A 43 14.35 19.32 -23.30
CA GLY A 43 13.40 20.38 -22.90
C GLY A 43 11.96 19.90 -22.68
N TYR A 44 11.68 18.62 -22.92
CA TYR A 44 10.36 18.03 -22.72
C TYR A 44 10.39 17.06 -21.54
N ILE A 45 9.26 16.96 -20.82
CA ILE A 45 9.10 16.01 -19.73
C ILE A 45 8.32 14.80 -20.26
N TYR A 46 8.97 13.63 -20.24
CA TYR A 46 8.34 12.36 -20.62
C TYR A 46 7.94 11.59 -19.40
N SER A 47 6.72 11.07 -19.40
CA SER A 47 6.25 10.18 -18.34
C SER A 47 6.89 8.80 -18.51
N VAL A 48 7.58 8.33 -17.48
CA VAL A 48 8.25 7.02 -17.49
C VAL A 48 7.91 6.25 -16.23
N ASN A 49 8.04 4.93 -16.29
CA ASN A 49 7.91 4.10 -15.11
C ASN A 49 9.19 4.16 -14.25
N LEU A 50 9.15 3.56 -13.07
CA LEU A 50 10.30 3.61 -12.16
C LEU A 50 11.53 2.91 -12.74
N LEU A 51 11.33 1.89 -13.56
CA LEU A 51 12.42 1.16 -14.20
C LEU A 51 13.24 2.05 -15.17
N SER A 52 12.56 3.01 -15.81
CA SER A 52 13.18 3.93 -16.77
C SER A 52 13.45 5.31 -16.18
N PHE A 53 13.11 5.53 -14.94
CA PHE A 53 13.27 6.83 -14.29
C PHE A 53 14.75 7.08 -13.97
N THR A 54 15.34 8.08 -14.60
CA THR A 54 16.75 8.43 -14.43
C THR A 54 16.97 9.87 -13.98
N ASP A 55 15.92 10.70 -14.00
CA ASP A 55 16.01 12.13 -13.67
C ASP A 55 15.91 12.36 -12.17
N THR A 56 16.73 11.63 -11.40
CA THR A 56 16.80 11.76 -9.95
C THR A 56 18.17 11.28 -9.48
N THR A 57 18.51 11.60 -8.23
CA THR A 57 19.77 11.10 -7.66
C THR A 57 19.68 9.59 -7.42
N PRO A 58 20.80 8.85 -7.49
CA PRO A 58 20.78 7.41 -7.20
C PRO A 58 20.26 7.09 -5.80
N ILE A 59 20.51 7.98 -4.83
CA ILE A 59 20.02 7.78 -3.45
C ILE A 59 18.51 7.79 -3.39
N TYR A 60 17.84 8.77 -4.01
CA TYR A 60 16.38 8.83 -4.04
C TYR A 60 15.78 7.64 -4.79
N LEU A 61 16.39 7.26 -5.89
CA LEU A 61 15.93 6.09 -6.65
C LEU A 61 16.00 4.82 -5.81
N ALA A 62 17.10 4.63 -5.08
CA ALA A 62 17.25 3.48 -4.18
C ALA A 62 16.18 3.50 -3.08
N ILE A 63 15.88 4.67 -2.51
CA ILE A 63 14.84 4.80 -1.49
C ILE A 63 13.46 4.46 -2.07
N TYR A 64 13.14 4.90 -3.29
CA TYR A 64 11.88 4.56 -3.94
C TYR A 64 11.73 3.06 -4.10
N TRP A 65 12.77 2.37 -4.55
CA TRP A 65 12.74 0.91 -4.68
C TRP A 65 12.54 0.22 -3.34
N ILE A 66 13.24 0.68 -2.29
CA ILE A 66 13.10 0.13 -0.95
C ILE A 66 11.67 0.31 -0.45
N VAL A 67 11.08 1.50 -0.63
CA VAL A 67 9.71 1.80 -0.23
C VAL A 67 8.73 0.82 -0.86
N PHE A 68 8.80 0.65 -2.17
CA PHE A 68 7.86 -0.23 -2.87
C PHE A 68 8.06 -1.70 -2.50
N ILE A 69 9.30 -2.14 -2.35
CA ILE A 69 9.59 -3.51 -1.92
C ILE A 69 9.02 -3.77 -0.52
N VAL A 70 9.17 -2.83 0.40
CA VAL A 70 8.64 -2.94 1.76
C VAL A 70 7.12 -3.01 1.74
N LEU A 71 6.44 -2.16 0.94
CA LEU A 71 4.99 -2.18 0.82
C LEU A 71 4.49 -3.52 0.27
N ILE A 72 5.15 -4.03 -0.76
CA ILE A 72 4.79 -5.33 -1.36
C ILE A 72 4.98 -6.45 -0.34
N ALA A 73 6.09 -6.42 0.40
CA ALA A 73 6.36 -7.42 1.45
C ALA A 73 5.31 -7.39 2.55
N LEU A 74 4.89 -6.19 2.97
CA LEU A 74 3.82 -6.03 3.96
C LEU A 74 2.49 -6.57 3.43
N GLY A 75 2.19 -6.34 2.15
CA GLY A 75 0.99 -6.89 1.52
C GLY A 75 0.98 -8.41 1.50
N ILE A 76 2.10 -9.01 1.12
CA ILE A 76 2.25 -10.47 1.12
C ILE A 76 2.12 -11.02 2.53
N ALA A 77 2.78 -10.39 3.52
CA ALA A 77 2.70 -10.81 4.91
C ALA A 77 1.27 -10.72 5.45
N LYS A 78 0.52 -9.68 5.06
CA LYS A 78 -0.89 -9.52 5.44
C LYS A 78 -1.73 -10.65 4.86
N LEU A 79 -1.56 -10.98 3.59
CA LEU A 79 -2.27 -12.08 2.94
C LEU A 79 -1.94 -13.42 3.59
N MET A 80 -0.66 -13.66 3.91
CA MET A 80 -0.25 -14.87 4.61
C MET A 80 -0.87 -14.96 6.01
N GLY A 81 -0.95 -13.83 6.72
CA GLY A 81 -1.60 -13.79 8.03
C GLY A 81 -3.07 -14.16 7.95
N VAL A 82 -3.77 -13.74 6.89
CA VAL A 82 -5.16 -14.11 6.66
C VAL A 82 -5.28 -15.61 6.35
N CYS A 83 -4.42 -16.13 5.47
CA CYS A 83 -4.44 -17.55 5.07
C CYS A 83 -4.14 -18.49 6.24
N PHE A 84 -3.25 -18.10 7.14
CA PHE A 84 -2.88 -18.88 8.31
C PHE A 84 -3.71 -18.54 9.56
N GLU A 85 -4.72 -17.69 9.42
CA GLU A 85 -5.63 -17.28 10.49
C GLU A 85 -4.92 -16.66 11.72
N LYS A 86 -3.81 -15.97 11.47
CA LYS A 86 -3.04 -15.28 12.53
C LYS A 86 -3.50 -13.82 12.64
N GLU A 87 -4.60 -13.62 13.36
CA GLU A 87 -5.22 -12.30 13.48
C GLU A 87 -4.33 -11.27 14.15
N SER A 88 -3.60 -11.65 15.20
CA SER A 88 -2.70 -10.71 15.89
C SER A 88 -1.57 -10.21 14.98
N TRP A 89 -0.99 -11.07 14.16
CA TRP A 89 0.01 -10.67 13.18
C TRP A 89 -0.59 -9.73 12.15
N SER A 90 -1.79 -10.06 11.67
CA SER A 90 -2.50 -9.25 10.70
C SER A 90 -2.73 -7.83 11.23
N ASN A 91 -3.14 -7.68 12.48
CA ASN A 91 -3.38 -6.38 13.09
C ASN A 91 -2.09 -5.56 13.25
N ILE A 92 -1.00 -6.20 13.65
CA ILE A 92 0.30 -5.54 13.78
C ILE A 92 0.77 -5.06 12.40
N ILE A 93 0.65 -5.90 11.38
CA ILE A 93 1.04 -5.56 10.01
C ILE A 93 0.21 -4.39 9.49
N THR A 94 -1.10 -4.37 9.79
CA THR A 94 -1.98 -3.27 9.41
C THR A 94 -1.50 -1.94 9.99
N LYS A 95 -1.19 -1.92 11.27
CA LYS A 95 -0.72 -0.70 11.93
C LYS A 95 0.62 -0.25 11.38
N CYS A 96 1.56 -1.16 11.19
CA CYS A 96 2.86 -0.87 10.61
C CYS A 96 2.71 -0.31 9.19
N SER A 97 1.86 -0.93 8.38
CA SER A 97 1.60 -0.48 7.01
C SER A 97 1.04 0.93 6.97
N LEU A 98 0.10 1.27 7.86
CA LEU A 98 -0.48 2.61 7.90
C LEU A 98 0.57 3.68 8.25
N VAL A 99 1.40 3.40 9.27
CA VAL A 99 2.46 4.33 9.68
C VAL A 99 3.47 4.51 8.55
N LEU A 100 3.94 3.43 7.96
CA LEU A 100 4.90 3.48 6.86
C LEU A 100 4.33 4.19 5.64
N SER A 101 3.06 3.96 5.31
CA SER A 101 2.40 4.65 4.19
C SER A 101 2.37 6.15 4.40
N THR A 102 2.10 6.61 5.63
CA THR A 102 2.13 8.04 5.96
C THR A 102 3.52 8.64 5.74
N LEU A 103 4.56 7.95 6.23
CA LEU A 103 5.94 8.40 6.06
C LEU A 103 6.34 8.44 4.59
N PHE A 104 5.94 7.44 3.81
CA PHE A 104 6.27 7.37 2.38
C PHE A 104 5.56 8.46 1.58
N ILE A 105 4.32 8.79 1.92
CA ILE A 105 3.58 9.90 1.29
C ILE A 105 4.33 11.20 1.54
N CYS A 106 4.75 11.45 2.77
CA CYS A 106 5.53 12.64 3.11
C CYS A 106 6.85 12.69 2.35
N PHE A 107 7.53 11.55 2.23
CA PHE A 107 8.78 11.46 1.49
C PHE A 107 8.60 11.78 0.01
N PHE A 108 7.60 11.19 -0.63
CA PHE A 108 7.35 11.45 -2.06
C PHE A 108 6.92 12.89 -2.31
N ALA A 109 6.17 13.49 -1.39
CA ALA A 109 5.81 14.91 -1.49
C ALA A 109 7.04 15.79 -1.41
N ALA A 110 7.96 15.50 -0.49
CA ALA A 110 9.21 16.22 -0.36
C ALA A 110 10.12 16.02 -1.57
N ALA A 111 10.06 14.86 -2.19
CA ALA A 111 10.84 14.52 -3.38
C ALA A 111 10.24 15.11 -4.67
N ARG A 112 9.13 15.83 -4.58
CA ARG A 112 8.44 16.46 -5.73
C ARG A 112 7.96 15.45 -6.77
N GLN A 113 7.34 14.36 -6.31
CA GLN A 113 6.71 13.36 -7.18
C GLN A 113 5.19 13.44 -7.01
N PRO A 114 4.51 14.40 -7.68
CA PRO A 114 3.09 14.69 -7.40
C PRO A 114 2.16 13.53 -7.78
N TYR A 115 2.43 12.84 -8.89
CA TYR A 115 1.55 11.77 -9.34
C TYR A 115 1.60 10.57 -8.40
N VAL A 116 2.81 10.16 -8.01
CA VAL A 116 3.00 9.05 -7.06
C VAL A 116 2.41 9.42 -5.71
N THR A 117 2.64 10.64 -5.24
CA THR A 117 2.12 11.13 -3.97
C THR A 117 0.59 11.10 -3.95
N ALA A 118 -0.07 11.57 -5.01
CA ALA A 118 -1.52 11.59 -5.09
C ALA A 118 -2.10 10.17 -5.08
N LEU A 119 -1.52 9.25 -5.85
CA LEU A 119 -1.99 7.87 -5.91
C LEU A 119 -1.76 7.13 -4.60
N MET A 120 -0.61 7.35 -3.95
CA MET A 120 -0.35 6.77 -2.63
C MET A 120 -1.31 7.30 -1.57
N PHE A 121 -1.66 8.58 -1.65
CA PHE A 121 -2.64 9.17 -0.75
C PHE A 121 -4.02 8.53 -0.94
N LEU A 122 -4.47 8.34 -2.19
CA LEU A 122 -5.71 7.66 -2.48
C LEU A 122 -5.71 6.22 -1.96
N LEU A 123 -4.61 5.51 -2.17
CA LEU A 123 -4.44 4.15 -1.66
C LEU A 123 -4.50 4.13 -0.13
N PHE A 124 -3.88 5.10 0.52
CA PHE A 124 -3.88 5.24 1.98
C PHE A 124 -5.30 5.46 2.50
N VAL A 125 -6.09 6.33 1.87
CA VAL A 125 -7.47 6.57 2.25
C VAL A 125 -8.29 5.29 2.11
N ALA A 126 -8.12 4.54 1.02
CA ALA A 126 -8.79 3.26 0.81
C ALA A 126 -8.41 2.26 1.91
N LYS A 127 -7.14 2.20 2.28
CA LYS A 127 -6.66 1.32 3.36
C LYS A 127 -7.28 1.68 4.70
N ILE A 128 -7.37 2.96 5.02
CA ILE A 128 -8.01 3.42 6.26
C ILE A 128 -9.48 3.04 6.25
N PHE A 129 -10.17 3.24 5.14
CA PHE A 129 -11.59 2.90 5.01
C PHE A 129 -11.81 1.39 5.26
N VAL A 130 -11.02 0.54 4.65
CA VAL A 130 -11.09 -0.91 4.84
C VAL A 130 -10.82 -1.27 6.31
N TRP A 131 -9.81 -0.66 6.92
CA TRP A 131 -9.47 -0.90 8.31
C TRP A 131 -10.59 -0.51 9.27
N ILE A 132 -11.23 0.65 9.03
CA ILE A 132 -12.37 1.09 9.83
C ILE A 132 -13.53 0.10 9.72
N LYS A 133 -13.83 -0.35 8.49
CA LYS A 133 -14.89 -1.34 8.26
C LYS A 133 -14.59 -2.65 8.99
N GLN A 134 -13.36 -3.12 8.93
CA GLN A 134 -12.93 -4.32 9.64
C GLN A 134 -13.10 -4.16 11.15
N THR A 135 -12.75 -3.00 11.70
CA THR A 135 -12.85 -2.72 13.12
C THR A 135 -14.32 -2.64 13.57
N GLN A 136 -15.22 -2.12 12.72
CA GLN A 136 -16.64 -2.05 13.02
C GLN A 136 -17.33 -3.41 12.98
N THR A 137 -16.73 -4.41 12.37
CA THR A 137 -17.28 -5.77 12.25
C THR A 137 -16.89 -6.61 13.48
N LYS A 138 -17.26 -6.15 14.66
CA LYS A 138 -16.98 -6.88 15.91
C LYS A 138 -18.19 -7.61 16.43
#